data_6b46afc6b94bbb09b9b32c9ee2c78ac4
#
_entry.id   6b46afc6b94bbb09b9b32c9ee2c78ac4
#
_cell.length_a   1.000
_cell.length_b   1.000
_cell.length_c   1.000
_cell.angle_alpha   90.00
_cell.angle_beta   90.00
_cell.angle_gamma   90.00
#
_symmetry.space_group_name_H-M   'P 1'
#
loop_
_entity.id
_entity.type
_entity.pdbx_description
1 polymer ?
#
loop_
_entity_poly.entity_id
_entity_poly.type
_entity_poly.pdbx_seq_one_letter_code
_entity_poly.pdbx_strand_id
1 'polypeptide(L)'
;MWPRHKVEAMTDQAEQASAAQSTAPEIPGKPTSASRTTLSHIMTHSDTNLLGTVHGGVIMKLVDDAAGAVAGRHSGGPAVTASMDEMAFLEPVRVGDLVHVKAQVNWTGRSSMEVGVRVLAERWNESAPATQVGSAYLVFAAVDADGKPRTVPPVLPETEKDKRRYQEAQIRRTHRLARRRAIMELRERRVAEGYED
;
A
#
# COMPACT_ATOMS: atom_id res chain seq x y z
N MET A 1 -4.55 -2.03 17.92
CA MET A 1 -5.57 -2.06 16.87
C MET A 1 -6.34 -0.75 16.94
N TRP A 2 -6.28 0.09 15.91
CA TRP A 2 -6.93 1.40 15.91
C TRP A 2 -8.43 1.24 15.63
N PRO A 3 -9.32 2.05 16.27
CA PRO A 3 -10.76 1.99 16.01
C PRO A 3 -11.06 2.34 14.54
N ARG A 4 -11.95 1.57 13.90
CA ARG A 4 -12.31 1.66 12.48
C ARG A 4 -12.68 3.09 12.03
N HIS A 5 -13.49 3.79 12.85
CA HIS A 5 -13.88 5.19 12.60
C HIS A 5 -12.70 6.17 12.60
N LYS A 6 -11.61 5.89 13.33
CA LYS A 6 -10.40 6.74 13.30
C LYS A 6 -9.59 6.53 12.02
N VAL A 7 -9.46 5.30 11.53
CA VAL A 7 -8.75 5.01 10.27
C VAL A 7 -9.52 5.58 9.08
N GLU A 8 -10.86 5.44 9.07
CA GLU A 8 -11.73 6.00 8.04
C GLU A 8 -11.71 7.53 8.03
N ALA A 9 -11.82 8.17 9.22
CA ALA A 9 -11.73 9.63 9.36
C ALA A 9 -10.35 10.18 8.97
N MET A 10 -9.28 9.47 9.24
CA MET A 10 -7.92 9.85 8.84
C MET A 10 -7.73 9.82 7.32
N THR A 11 -8.34 8.85 6.64
CA THR A 11 -8.32 8.77 5.17
C THR A 11 -9.13 9.93 4.56
N ASP A 12 -10.30 10.25 5.12
CA ASP A 12 -11.13 11.37 4.67
C ASP A 12 -10.46 12.73 4.87
N GLN A 13 -9.93 13.00 6.07
CA GLN A 13 -9.24 14.26 6.36
C GLN A 13 -7.97 14.44 5.51
N ALA A 14 -7.24 13.37 5.25
CA ALA A 14 -6.07 13.38 4.38
C ALA A 14 -6.44 13.66 2.91
N GLU A 15 -7.62 13.25 2.48
CA GLU A 15 -8.08 13.40 1.09
C GLU A 15 -8.83 14.70 0.84
N GLN A 16 -9.65 15.20 1.78
CA GLN A 16 -10.40 16.45 1.66
C GLN A 16 -9.49 17.69 1.77
N ALA A 17 -8.43 17.62 2.56
CA ALA A 17 -7.48 18.72 2.73
C ALA A 17 -6.58 18.99 1.51
N SER A 18 -6.69 18.20 0.44
CA SER A 18 -5.98 18.41 -0.83
C SER A 18 -6.45 19.64 -1.62
N ALA A 19 -7.58 20.24 -1.26
CA ALA A 19 -8.20 21.36 -1.99
C ALA A 19 -7.88 22.76 -1.42
N ALA A 20 -7.30 22.86 -0.21
CA ALA A 20 -6.94 24.14 0.37
C ALA A 20 -5.46 24.46 0.06
N GLN A 21 -5.20 25.56 -0.64
CA GLN A 21 -3.85 26.11 -0.84
C GLN A 21 -3.28 26.49 0.53
N SER A 22 -2.37 25.66 1.06
CA SER A 22 -1.68 25.89 2.33
C SER A 22 -0.37 26.60 2.06
N THR A 23 -0.10 27.69 2.80
CA THR A 23 1.19 28.40 2.89
C THR A 23 2.22 27.64 3.78
N ALA A 24 2.09 26.33 3.92
CA ALA A 24 3.09 25.52 4.62
C ALA A 24 4.38 25.45 3.79
N PRO A 25 5.57 25.41 4.44
CA PRO A 25 6.84 25.29 3.72
C PRO A 25 6.82 24.06 2.80
N GLU A 26 7.22 24.29 1.56
CA GLU A 26 7.25 23.25 0.53
C GLU A 26 8.29 22.19 0.93
N ILE A 27 7.83 20.97 1.22
CA ILE A 27 8.73 19.85 1.57
C ILE A 27 9.39 19.37 0.28
N PRO A 28 10.75 19.32 0.21
CA PRO A 28 11.44 18.82 -0.97
C PRO A 28 10.97 17.41 -1.35
N GLY A 29 10.73 17.21 -2.64
CA GLY A 29 10.35 15.90 -3.16
C GLY A 29 11.48 14.88 -3.01
N LYS A 30 11.12 13.60 -2.92
CA LYS A 30 12.06 12.47 -2.85
C LYS A 30 11.98 11.61 -4.10
N PRO A 31 13.11 11.20 -4.69
CA PRO A 31 13.11 10.28 -5.81
C PRO A 31 12.56 8.90 -5.40
N THR A 32 11.97 8.18 -6.35
CA THR A 32 11.40 6.84 -6.12
C THR A 32 12.43 5.88 -5.51
N SER A 33 13.70 5.97 -5.95
CA SER A 33 14.81 5.13 -5.48
C SER A 33 15.12 5.31 -3.99
N ALA A 34 14.88 6.49 -3.41
CA ALA A 34 15.23 6.80 -2.03
C ALA A 34 14.51 5.92 -0.98
N SER A 35 13.33 5.39 -1.32
CA SER A 35 12.54 4.55 -0.41
C SER A 35 12.39 3.09 -0.86
N ARG A 36 12.82 2.76 -2.08
CA ARG A 36 12.71 1.41 -2.63
C ARG A 36 13.37 0.37 -1.73
N THR A 37 12.67 -0.74 -1.50
CA THR A 37 13.12 -1.81 -0.60
C THR A 37 12.78 -3.17 -1.18
N THR A 38 13.57 -4.17 -0.80
CA THR A 38 13.30 -5.60 -1.04
C THR A 38 13.43 -6.33 0.30
N LEU A 39 12.38 -7.04 0.71
CA LEU A 39 12.45 -8.06 1.74
C LEU A 39 12.58 -9.42 1.06
N SER A 40 13.43 -10.29 1.62
CA SER A 40 13.57 -11.68 1.14
C SER A 40 13.35 -12.64 2.29
N HIS A 41 12.61 -13.72 2.03
CA HIS A 41 12.28 -14.73 3.02
C HIS A 41 12.21 -16.11 2.38
N ILE A 42 12.84 -17.11 3.03
CA ILE A 42 12.72 -18.53 2.63
C ILE A 42 11.47 -19.10 3.27
N MET A 43 10.56 -19.65 2.45
CA MET A 43 9.34 -20.25 2.93
C MET A 43 9.58 -21.60 3.61
N THR A 44 9.04 -21.75 4.80
CA THR A 44 9.20 -22.94 5.64
C THR A 44 7.89 -23.72 5.78
N HIS A 45 7.93 -24.87 6.42
CA HIS A 45 6.72 -25.66 6.70
C HIS A 45 5.72 -24.93 7.61
N SER A 46 6.18 -24.01 8.46
CA SER A 46 5.28 -23.20 9.30
C SER A 46 4.46 -22.17 8.52
N ASP A 47 4.81 -21.90 7.27
CA ASP A 47 4.15 -20.95 6.41
C ASP A 47 3.05 -21.57 5.54
N THR A 48 2.81 -22.90 5.66
CA THR A 48 1.91 -23.66 4.79
C THR A 48 0.44 -23.59 5.22
N ASN A 49 -0.43 -23.70 4.22
CA ASN A 49 -1.86 -23.91 4.39
C ASN A 49 -2.20 -25.42 4.32
N LEU A 50 -3.50 -25.75 4.41
CA LEU A 50 -4.00 -27.13 4.34
C LEU A 50 -3.76 -27.82 2.99
N LEU A 51 -3.43 -27.07 1.94
CA LEU A 51 -3.11 -27.60 0.60
C LEU A 51 -1.61 -27.89 0.41
N GLY A 52 -0.78 -27.61 1.43
CA GLY A 52 0.67 -27.79 1.35
C GLY A 52 1.40 -26.71 0.55
N THR A 53 0.73 -25.62 0.16
CA THR A 53 1.34 -24.40 -0.39
C THR A 53 1.49 -23.34 0.69
N VAL A 54 2.24 -22.28 0.42
CA VAL A 54 2.36 -21.15 1.36
C VAL A 54 1.01 -20.46 1.54
N HIS A 55 0.65 -20.17 2.78
CA HIS A 55 -0.59 -19.49 3.12
C HIS A 55 -0.58 -18.06 2.57
N GLY A 56 -1.63 -17.66 1.84
CA GLY A 56 -1.72 -16.30 1.28
C GLY A 56 -1.60 -15.19 2.32
N GLY A 57 -2.05 -15.43 3.56
CA GLY A 57 -1.88 -14.50 4.68
C GLY A 57 -0.41 -14.25 5.07
N VAL A 58 0.47 -15.23 4.92
CA VAL A 58 1.92 -15.06 5.13
C VAL A 58 2.49 -14.13 4.07
N ILE A 59 2.13 -14.31 2.80
CA ILE A 59 2.54 -13.42 1.72
C ILE A 59 1.97 -12.01 1.96
N MET A 60 0.70 -11.87 2.36
CA MET A 60 0.10 -10.57 2.67
C MET A 60 0.84 -9.85 3.80
N LYS A 61 1.26 -10.57 4.85
CA LYS A 61 2.06 -10.01 5.95
C LYS A 61 3.40 -9.47 5.43
N LEU A 62 4.13 -10.25 4.64
CA LEU A 62 5.41 -9.82 4.05
C LEU A 62 5.25 -8.60 3.11
N VAL A 63 4.13 -8.54 2.39
CA VAL A 63 3.75 -7.41 1.55
C VAL A 63 3.52 -6.16 2.38
N ASP A 64 2.76 -6.26 3.49
CA ASP A 64 2.50 -5.14 4.39
C ASP A 64 3.79 -4.66 5.09
N ASP A 65 4.62 -5.60 5.59
CA ASP A 65 5.91 -5.29 6.22
C ASP A 65 6.85 -4.52 5.24
N ALA A 66 6.97 -4.98 4.00
CA ALA A 66 7.79 -4.32 2.98
C ALA A 66 7.25 -2.95 2.60
N ALA A 67 5.93 -2.84 2.44
CA ALA A 67 5.26 -1.60 2.08
C ALA A 67 5.32 -0.58 3.22
N GLY A 68 5.15 -1.01 4.48
CA GLY A 68 5.29 -0.18 5.66
C GLY A 68 6.70 0.39 5.82
N ALA A 69 7.74 -0.44 5.59
CA ALA A 69 9.12 0.02 5.60
C ALA A 69 9.39 1.09 4.52
N VAL A 70 8.84 0.92 3.32
CA VAL A 70 8.92 1.90 2.22
C VAL A 70 8.18 3.19 2.59
N ALA A 71 6.96 3.09 3.11
CA ALA A 71 6.14 4.23 3.50
C ALA A 71 6.81 5.05 4.62
N GLY A 72 7.31 4.40 5.67
CA GLY A 72 8.03 5.04 6.75
C GLY A 72 9.31 5.74 6.29
N ARG A 73 10.09 5.09 5.42
CA ARG A 73 11.33 5.65 4.84
C ARG A 73 11.03 6.87 3.95
N HIS A 74 9.99 6.79 3.13
CA HIS A 74 9.61 7.90 2.25
C HIS A 74 9.09 9.09 3.05
N SER A 75 8.14 8.86 3.96
CA SER A 75 7.55 9.91 4.79
C SER A 75 8.52 10.50 5.83
N GLY A 76 9.61 9.78 6.16
CA GLY A 76 10.55 10.18 7.20
C GLY A 76 9.98 10.05 8.61
N GLY A 77 9.09 9.10 8.86
CA GLY A 77 8.48 8.83 10.16
C GLY A 77 7.32 7.83 10.08
N PRO A 78 6.53 7.69 11.15
CA PRO A 78 5.47 6.70 11.21
C PRO A 78 4.47 6.83 10.05
N ALA A 79 4.09 5.68 9.50
CA ALA A 79 3.03 5.56 8.51
C ALA A 79 2.23 4.29 8.81
N VAL A 80 0.91 4.36 8.66
CA VAL A 80 0.01 3.25 8.95
C VAL A 80 -0.71 2.81 7.68
N THR A 81 -0.94 1.51 7.54
CA THR A 81 -1.72 0.95 6.43
C THR A 81 -3.17 1.40 6.57
N ALA A 82 -3.64 2.17 5.61
CA ALA A 82 -5.01 2.67 5.56
C ALA A 82 -5.93 1.75 4.74
N SER A 83 -5.44 1.21 3.63
CA SER A 83 -6.16 0.23 2.82
C SER A 83 -5.21 -0.61 1.96
N MET A 84 -5.66 -1.80 1.60
CA MET A 84 -5.10 -2.58 0.50
C MET A 84 -6.11 -2.50 -0.64
N ASP A 85 -5.73 -1.83 -1.75
CA ASP A 85 -6.64 -1.62 -2.88
C ASP A 85 -6.81 -2.89 -3.70
N GLU A 86 -5.69 -3.61 -3.90
CA GLU A 86 -5.66 -4.82 -4.71
C GLU A 86 -4.53 -5.72 -4.22
N MET A 87 -4.80 -7.02 -4.17
CA MET A 87 -3.80 -8.07 -4.01
C MET A 87 -4.11 -9.18 -4.99
N ALA A 88 -3.18 -9.45 -5.92
CA ALA A 88 -3.29 -10.54 -6.88
C ALA A 88 -2.28 -11.64 -6.55
N PHE A 89 -2.76 -12.87 -6.46
CA PHE A 89 -1.94 -14.08 -6.39
C PHE A 89 -1.94 -14.72 -7.79
N LEU A 90 -0.78 -14.82 -8.40
CA LEU A 90 -0.62 -15.24 -9.78
C LEU A 90 -0.19 -16.71 -9.87
N GLU A 91 0.69 -17.13 -8.96
CA GLU A 91 1.25 -18.47 -8.91
C GLU A 91 1.36 -18.92 -7.45
N PRO A 92 1.24 -20.23 -7.17
CA PRO A 92 1.41 -20.78 -5.84
C PRO A 92 2.88 -20.72 -5.41
N VAL A 93 3.11 -20.26 -4.17
CA VAL A 93 4.43 -20.31 -3.51
C VAL A 93 4.53 -21.60 -2.69
N ARG A 94 5.70 -22.24 -2.68
CA ARG A 94 5.93 -23.51 -2.04
C ARG A 94 6.98 -23.44 -0.94
N VAL A 95 7.01 -24.42 -0.06
CA VAL A 95 8.10 -24.60 0.91
C VAL A 95 9.44 -24.71 0.16
N GLY A 96 10.45 -24.00 0.68
CA GLY A 96 11.78 -23.90 0.06
C GLY A 96 11.87 -22.88 -1.06
N ASP A 97 10.81 -22.13 -1.37
CA ASP A 97 10.96 -20.98 -2.27
C ASP A 97 11.58 -19.80 -1.51
N LEU A 98 12.51 -19.10 -2.15
CA LEU A 98 13.01 -17.80 -1.73
C LEU A 98 12.11 -16.72 -2.32
N VAL A 99 11.33 -16.08 -1.46
CA VAL A 99 10.39 -15.02 -1.85
C VAL A 99 11.04 -13.66 -1.70
N HIS A 100 10.96 -12.84 -2.74
CA HIS A 100 11.41 -11.45 -2.77
C HIS A 100 10.24 -10.51 -2.90
N VAL A 101 10.01 -9.70 -1.88
CA VAL A 101 8.95 -8.68 -1.85
C VAL A 101 9.58 -7.33 -2.17
N LYS A 102 9.39 -6.85 -3.40
CA LYS A 102 9.95 -5.59 -3.89
C LYS A 102 8.89 -4.49 -3.83
N ALA A 103 9.13 -3.47 -3.02
CA ALA A 103 8.21 -2.37 -2.78
C ALA A 103 8.80 -1.01 -3.13
N GLN A 104 7.95 -0.09 -3.61
CA GLN A 104 8.29 1.32 -3.85
C GLN A 104 7.05 2.22 -3.74
N VAL A 105 7.26 3.50 -3.42
CA VAL A 105 6.19 4.50 -3.52
C VAL A 105 5.90 4.77 -4.99
N ASN A 106 4.63 4.63 -5.39
CA ASN A 106 4.16 4.94 -6.73
C ASN A 106 3.60 6.36 -6.83
N TRP A 107 2.94 6.85 -5.77
CA TRP A 107 2.26 8.14 -5.74
C TRP A 107 2.16 8.68 -4.31
N THR A 108 2.13 10.00 -4.17
CA THR A 108 1.92 10.71 -2.90
C THR A 108 0.84 11.77 -3.03
N GLY A 109 -0.01 11.87 -2.00
CA GLY A 109 -0.87 13.02 -1.73
C GLY A 109 -0.29 13.89 -0.62
N ARG A 110 -1.13 14.68 0.05
CA ARG A 110 -0.67 15.54 1.15
C ARG A 110 -0.12 14.75 2.34
N SER A 111 -0.84 13.74 2.81
CA SER A 111 -0.48 12.91 3.97
C SER A 111 -0.62 11.41 3.71
N SER A 112 -0.94 11.02 2.48
CA SER A 112 -1.07 9.63 2.08
C SER A 112 -0.13 9.30 0.92
N MET A 113 0.18 8.01 0.77
CA MET A 113 0.99 7.52 -0.32
C MET A 113 0.50 6.14 -0.76
N GLU A 114 0.60 5.86 -2.05
CA GLU A 114 0.41 4.51 -2.57
C GLU A 114 1.78 3.83 -2.68
N VAL A 115 1.88 2.63 -2.11
CA VAL A 115 3.02 1.74 -2.27
C VAL A 115 2.62 0.58 -3.15
N GLY A 116 3.34 0.41 -4.26
CA GLY A 116 3.21 -0.76 -5.13
C GLY A 116 4.22 -1.83 -4.76
N VAL A 117 3.75 -3.08 -4.72
CA VAL A 117 4.55 -4.25 -4.33
C VAL A 117 4.50 -5.31 -5.43
N ARG A 118 5.65 -5.90 -5.74
CA ARG A 118 5.77 -7.12 -6.53
C ARG A 118 6.38 -8.22 -5.68
N VAL A 119 5.75 -9.39 -5.73
CA VAL A 119 6.23 -10.60 -5.08
C VAL A 119 6.81 -11.51 -6.16
N LEU A 120 8.08 -11.85 -5.99
CA LEU A 120 8.79 -12.79 -6.85
C LEU A 120 9.17 -14.01 -6.03
N ALA A 121 9.23 -15.18 -6.64
CA ALA A 121 9.70 -16.41 -6.00
C ALA A 121 10.67 -17.15 -6.90
N GLU A 122 11.66 -17.78 -6.30
CA GLU A 122 12.60 -18.69 -6.96
C GLU A 122 12.94 -19.85 -6.02
N ARG A 123 13.43 -20.95 -6.55
CA ARG A 123 13.94 -22.02 -5.73
C ARG A 123 15.25 -21.60 -5.07
N TRP A 124 15.36 -21.80 -3.76
CA TRP A 124 16.53 -21.38 -2.99
C TRP A 124 17.85 -22.02 -3.44
N ASN A 125 17.79 -23.17 -4.09
CA ASN A 125 18.94 -23.99 -4.54
C ASN A 125 19.08 -24.09 -6.07
N GLU A 126 18.34 -23.27 -6.82
CA GLU A 126 18.37 -23.24 -8.29
C GLU A 126 18.78 -21.85 -8.78
N SER A 127 19.52 -21.80 -9.88
CA SER A 127 19.93 -20.52 -10.51
C SER A 127 18.93 -20.06 -11.58
N ALA A 128 17.64 -20.43 -11.44
CA ALA A 128 16.60 -19.99 -12.33
C ALA A 128 16.16 -18.56 -12.03
N PRO A 129 15.70 -17.76 -13.02
CA PRO A 129 15.16 -16.43 -12.79
C PRO A 129 13.92 -16.48 -11.89
N ALA A 130 13.84 -15.55 -10.93
CA ALA A 130 12.67 -15.42 -10.07
C ALA A 130 11.40 -15.08 -10.87
N THR A 131 10.32 -15.83 -10.64
CA THR A 131 9.02 -15.66 -11.27
C THR A 131 8.12 -14.74 -10.46
N GLN A 132 7.30 -13.91 -11.10
CA GLN A 132 6.34 -13.08 -10.39
C GLN A 132 5.13 -13.93 -9.95
N VAL A 133 4.96 -14.06 -8.63
CA VAL A 133 3.91 -14.85 -7.99
C VAL A 133 2.78 -14.00 -7.41
N GLY A 134 2.96 -12.68 -7.35
CA GLY A 134 1.91 -11.77 -6.91
C GLY A 134 2.26 -10.30 -7.06
N SER A 135 1.24 -9.47 -6.85
CA SER A 135 1.37 -8.01 -6.79
C SER A 135 0.33 -7.43 -5.84
N ALA A 136 0.64 -6.26 -5.26
CA ALA A 136 -0.28 -5.55 -4.40
C ALA A 136 -0.10 -4.03 -4.51
N TYR A 137 -1.19 -3.31 -4.18
CA TYR A 137 -1.19 -1.86 -4.03
C TYR A 137 -1.81 -1.51 -2.69
N LEU A 138 -1.03 -0.86 -1.84
CA LEU A 138 -1.44 -0.46 -0.49
C LEU A 138 -1.40 1.05 -0.36
N VAL A 139 -2.32 1.60 0.42
CA VAL A 139 -2.34 3.02 0.77
C VAL A 139 -1.91 3.18 2.21
N PHE A 140 -0.95 4.04 2.43
CA PHE A 140 -0.45 4.41 3.75
C PHE A 140 -0.80 5.86 4.07
N ALA A 141 -1.15 6.12 5.33
CA ALA A 141 -1.26 7.46 5.88
C ALA A 141 -0.05 7.75 6.80
N ALA A 142 0.65 8.84 6.53
CA ALA A 142 1.70 9.30 7.43
C ALA A 142 1.07 9.99 8.65
N VAL A 143 1.56 9.64 9.85
CA VAL A 143 1.02 10.14 11.12
C VAL A 143 2.13 10.68 12.01
N ASP A 144 1.76 11.60 12.90
CA ASP A 144 2.61 12.06 13.99
C ASP A 144 2.50 11.16 15.24
N ALA A 145 3.13 11.55 16.33
CA ALA A 145 3.09 10.82 17.59
C ALA A 145 1.68 10.72 18.21
N ASP A 146 0.81 11.68 17.91
CA ASP A 146 -0.59 11.71 18.37
C ASP A 146 -1.52 10.97 17.41
N GLY A 147 -0.98 10.42 16.31
CA GLY A 147 -1.74 9.73 15.28
C GLY A 147 -2.48 10.67 14.31
N LYS A 148 -2.14 11.95 14.27
CA LYS A 148 -2.72 12.91 13.32
C LYS A 148 -2.00 12.84 11.96
N PRO A 149 -2.71 13.11 10.84
CA PRO A 149 -2.11 13.12 9.53
C PRO A 149 -0.94 14.11 9.42
N ARG A 150 0.19 13.65 8.89
CA ARG A 150 1.42 14.42 8.65
C ARG A 150 1.70 14.52 7.16
N THR A 151 2.13 15.70 6.70
CA THR A 151 2.51 15.91 5.31
C THR A 151 3.68 15.01 4.90
N VAL A 152 3.62 14.47 3.68
CA VAL A 152 4.66 13.62 3.09
C VAL A 152 5.38 14.35 1.97
N PRO A 153 6.69 14.08 1.77
CA PRO A 153 7.41 14.58 0.60
C PRO A 153 6.76 14.08 -0.70
N PRO A 154 6.61 14.93 -1.73
CA PRO A 154 6.20 14.48 -3.04
C PRO A 154 7.15 13.40 -3.59
N VAL A 155 6.62 12.32 -4.19
CA VAL A 155 7.45 11.34 -4.89
C VAL A 155 7.85 11.90 -6.26
N LEU A 156 9.13 11.77 -6.61
CA LEU A 156 9.69 12.18 -7.90
C LEU A 156 9.98 10.92 -8.73
N PRO A 157 9.18 10.60 -9.76
CA PRO A 157 9.43 9.49 -10.68
C PRO A 157 10.72 9.71 -11.47
N GLU A 158 11.66 8.74 -11.44
CA GLU A 158 12.98 8.84 -12.06
C GLU A 158 13.02 8.22 -13.46
N THR A 159 12.23 7.18 -13.70
CA THR A 159 12.22 6.40 -14.94
C THR A 159 10.85 6.48 -15.63
N GLU A 160 10.78 6.14 -16.92
CA GLU A 160 9.50 6.00 -17.63
C GLU A 160 8.58 4.95 -16.96
N LYS A 161 9.18 3.90 -16.39
CA LYS A 161 8.44 2.92 -15.62
C LYS A 161 7.83 3.51 -14.34
N ASP A 162 8.55 4.39 -13.65
CA ASP A 162 8.04 5.07 -12.46
C ASP A 162 6.94 6.08 -12.82
N LYS A 163 7.10 6.82 -13.92
CA LYS A 163 6.08 7.74 -14.45
C LYS A 163 4.77 7.00 -14.77
N ARG A 164 4.87 5.86 -15.46
CA ARG A 164 3.72 5.02 -15.74
C ARG A 164 3.04 4.55 -14.46
N ARG A 165 3.79 4.03 -13.48
CA ARG A 165 3.26 3.61 -12.17
C ARG A 165 2.58 4.74 -11.40
N TYR A 166 3.13 5.94 -11.50
CA TYR A 166 2.53 7.13 -10.92
C TYR A 166 1.15 7.42 -11.54
N GLN A 167 1.04 7.39 -12.87
CA GLN A 167 -0.22 7.57 -13.57
C GLN A 167 -1.24 6.46 -13.23
N GLU A 168 -0.81 5.20 -13.22
CA GLU A 168 -1.64 4.06 -12.82
C GLU A 168 -2.16 4.22 -11.37
N ALA A 169 -1.33 4.71 -10.45
CA ALA A 169 -1.72 5.00 -9.08
C ALA A 169 -2.78 6.11 -8.98
N GLN A 170 -2.70 7.14 -9.81
CA GLN A 170 -3.74 8.18 -9.90
C GLN A 170 -5.08 7.62 -10.37
N ILE A 171 -5.07 6.69 -11.33
CA ILE A 171 -6.27 6.00 -11.79
C ILE A 171 -6.89 5.19 -10.64
N ARG A 172 -6.09 4.35 -9.95
CA ARG A 172 -6.58 3.56 -8.80
C ARG A 172 -7.17 4.46 -7.71
N ARG A 173 -6.50 5.56 -7.39
CA ARG A 173 -7.01 6.55 -6.42
C ARG A 173 -8.36 7.11 -6.84
N THR A 174 -8.53 7.52 -8.09
CA THR A 174 -9.79 8.06 -8.61
C THR A 174 -10.93 7.05 -8.46
N HIS A 175 -10.69 5.78 -8.83
CA HIS A 175 -11.70 4.71 -8.69
C HIS A 175 -12.00 4.39 -7.23
N ARG A 176 -10.99 4.36 -6.34
CA ARG A 176 -11.20 4.15 -4.90
C ARG A 176 -12.11 5.22 -4.30
N LEU A 177 -11.83 6.50 -4.60
CA LEU A 177 -12.63 7.63 -4.10
C LEU A 177 -14.06 7.61 -4.64
N ALA A 178 -14.23 7.33 -5.93
CA ALA A 178 -15.56 7.22 -6.56
C ALA A 178 -16.38 6.08 -5.93
N ARG A 179 -15.77 4.89 -5.78
CA ARG A 179 -16.41 3.74 -5.13
C ARG A 179 -16.84 4.06 -3.70
N ARG A 180 -15.95 4.68 -2.92
CA ARG A 180 -16.25 5.07 -1.53
C ARG A 180 -17.42 6.04 -1.47
N ARG A 181 -17.43 7.08 -2.30
CA ARG A 181 -18.52 8.08 -2.38
C ARG A 181 -19.84 7.41 -2.70
N ALA A 182 -19.88 6.56 -3.72
CA ALA A 182 -21.10 5.85 -4.12
C ALA A 182 -21.66 4.95 -3.01
N ILE A 183 -20.78 4.28 -2.23
CA ILE A 183 -21.22 3.46 -1.10
C ILE A 183 -21.77 4.34 0.03
N MET A 184 -21.14 5.47 0.35
CA MET A 184 -21.62 6.40 1.38
C MET A 184 -22.99 6.98 1.00
N GLU A 185 -23.15 7.47 -0.22
CA GLU A 185 -24.42 7.99 -0.74
C GLU A 185 -25.54 6.93 -0.70
N LEU A 186 -25.22 5.67 -0.97
CA LEU A 186 -26.18 4.57 -0.85
C LEU A 186 -26.60 4.35 0.62
N ARG A 187 -25.65 4.34 1.55
CA ARG A 187 -25.92 4.17 2.98
C ARG A 187 -26.76 5.31 3.53
N GLU A 188 -26.40 6.56 3.21
CA GLU A 188 -27.17 7.75 3.63
C GLU A 188 -28.62 7.70 3.14
N ARG A 189 -28.85 7.28 1.89
CA ARG A 189 -30.22 7.09 1.37
C ARG A 189 -30.99 6.01 2.13
N ARG A 190 -30.35 4.87 2.43
CA ARG A 190 -31.01 3.79 3.18
C ARG A 190 -31.37 4.19 4.60
N VAL A 191 -30.50 4.94 5.29
CA VAL A 191 -30.81 5.49 6.62
C VAL A 191 -31.98 6.46 6.54
N ALA A 192 -32.04 7.32 5.50
CA ALA A 192 -33.15 8.24 5.29
C ALA A 192 -34.48 7.51 4.98
N GLU A 193 -34.41 6.30 4.40
CA GLU A 193 -35.58 5.43 4.13
C GLU A 193 -35.99 4.56 5.33
N GLY A 194 -35.30 4.69 6.49
CA GLY A 194 -35.64 4.00 7.74
C GLY A 194 -35.02 2.58 7.88
N TYR A 195 -34.03 2.24 7.06
CA TYR A 195 -33.26 0.99 7.25
C TYR A 195 -32.11 1.25 8.20
N GLU A 196 -32.03 0.53 9.33
CA GLU A 196 -30.85 0.49 10.20
C GLU A 196 -29.81 -0.47 9.60
N ASP A 197 -28.51 -0.12 9.75
CA ASP A 197 -27.37 -0.97 9.35
C ASP A 197 -27.10 -2.04 10.39
#